data_43e816fec94a840e91449268aaa5797c
#
_entry.id   43e816fec94a840e91449268aaa5797c
#
_cell.length_a   1.000
_cell.length_b   1.000
_cell.length_c   1.000
_cell.angle_alpha   90.00
_cell.angle_beta   90.00
_cell.angle_gamma   90.00
#
_symmetry.space_group_name_H-M   'P 1'
#
loop_
_entity.id
_entity.type
_entity.pdbx_description
1 polymer ?
#
loop_
_entity_poly.entity_id
_entity_poly.type
_entity_poly.pdbx_seq_one_letter_code
_entity_poly.pdbx_strand_id
1 'polypeptide(L)'
;MKPIDLPKPTRKRFIQLLAILQKWPDKKITSVAISEASGWKSSLIRHDLWLLGFNKGVSNGYYIEELEQALKSALNISFEKDTFARTSSQKESNVAYTSDSSTATVGSASAESIFKKVCIAGLGRLGASLLDQNLFENSVFEICAGFDSNVNRVEILRSTFPLYPASEMDFVIKREKINFAILTVADKDAQIMANRLIKAGISGIVNMTNVLLKVPQNVKVENLSIITALNLLL
;
A
#
# COMPACT_ATOMS: atom_id res chain seq x y z
N MET A 1 -17.63 -11.08 8.95
CA MET A 1 -16.66 -11.39 10.01
C MET A 1 -16.27 -10.08 10.69
N LYS A 2 -16.25 -10.00 12.04
CA LYS A 2 -15.73 -8.80 12.71
C LYS A 2 -14.23 -8.68 12.38
N PRO A 3 -13.72 -7.47 12.10
CA PRO A 3 -12.29 -7.28 11.86
C PRO A 3 -11.52 -7.74 13.10
N ILE A 4 -10.56 -8.64 12.91
CA ILE A 4 -9.68 -9.11 13.99
C ILE A 4 -8.76 -7.93 14.33
N ASP A 5 -8.85 -7.42 15.56
CA ASP A 5 -7.93 -6.37 16.01
C ASP A 5 -6.57 -7.01 16.31
N LEU A 6 -5.69 -6.96 15.30
CA LEU A 6 -4.37 -7.57 15.37
C LEU A 6 -3.37 -6.61 16.05
N PRO A 7 -2.61 -7.09 17.05
CA PRO A 7 -1.50 -6.32 17.61
C PRO A 7 -0.51 -5.86 16.53
N LYS A 8 0.01 -4.63 16.63
CA LYS A 8 0.97 -4.08 15.64
C LYS A 8 2.13 -5.04 15.28
N PRO A 9 2.79 -5.73 16.25
CA PRO A 9 3.85 -6.68 15.91
C PRO A 9 3.37 -7.87 15.07
N THR A 10 2.20 -8.42 15.38
CA THR A 10 1.58 -9.52 14.62
C THR A 10 1.21 -9.07 13.21
N ARG A 11 0.63 -7.87 13.09
CA ARG A 11 0.29 -7.29 11.79
C ARG A 11 1.54 -7.12 10.90
N LYS A 12 2.66 -6.64 11.47
CA LYS A 12 3.94 -6.52 10.74
C LYS A 12 4.43 -7.88 10.25
N ARG A 13 4.39 -8.91 11.10
CA ARG A 13 4.77 -10.28 10.70
C ARG A 13 3.86 -10.84 9.61
N PHE A 14 2.57 -10.60 9.66
CA PHE A 14 1.64 -11.03 8.60
C PHE A 14 1.95 -10.41 7.24
N ILE A 15 2.29 -9.13 7.20
CA ILE A 15 2.72 -8.45 5.96
C ILE A 15 4.01 -9.10 5.44
N GLN A 16 4.99 -9.35 6.32
CA GLN A 16 6.24 -10.01 5.94
C GLN A 16 6.01 -11.47 5.50
N LEU A 17 5.10 -12.19 6.16
CA LEU A 17 4.75 -13.55 5.78
C LEU A 17 4.10 -13.58 4.38
N LEU A 18 3.22 -12.65 4.05
CA LEU A 18 2.68 -12.54 2.69
C LEU A 18 3.78 -12.37 1.64
N ALA A 19 4.77 -11.53 1.90
CA ALA A 19 5.90 -11.34 0.99
C ALA A 19 6.77 -12.61 0.82
N ILE A 20 6.88 -13.43 1.87
CA ILE A 20 7.56 -14.73 1.80
C ILE A 20 6.75 -15.70 0.95
N LEU A 21 5.43 -15.80 1.19
CA LEU A 21 4.54 -16.73 0.48
C LEU A 21 4.48 -16.46 -1.01
N GLN A 22 4.44 -15.20 -1.42
CA GLN A 22 4.42 -14.78 -2.84
C GLN A 22 5.64 -15.27 -3.64
N LYS A 23 6.78 -15.50 -2.97
CA LYS A 23 8.03 -15.98 -3.58
C LYS A 23 8.27 -17.46 -3.35
N TRP A 24 7.36 -18.14 -2.64
CA TRP A 24 7.54 -19.54 -2.28
C TRP A 24 7.24 -20.45 -3.48
N PRO A 25 8.14 -21.40 -3.83
CA PRO A 25 8.00 -22.19 -5.05
C PRO A 25 6.94 -23.29 -4.95
N ASP A 26 6.67 -23.80 -3.74
CA ASP A 26 5.80 -24.94 -3.51
C ASP A 26 4.35 -24.52 -3.21
N LYS A 27 3.40 -25.47 -3.35
CA LYS A 27 2.00 -25.25 -2.98
C LYS A 27 1.72 -25.28 -1.49
N LYS A 28 2.69 -25.74 -0.69
CA LYS A 28 2.58 -25.88 0.76
C LYS A 28 3.81 -25.35 1.47
N ILE A 29 3.61 -24.84 2.68
CA ILE A 29 4.68 -24.36 3.54
C ILE A 29 4.47 -24.86 4.98
N THR A 30 5.57 -25.21 5.68
CA THR A 30 5.52 -25.61 7.09
C THR A 30 5.91 -24.46 8.01
N SER A 31 5.51 -24.53 9.29
CA SER A 31 5.97 -23.54 10.28
C SER A 31 7.49 -23.57 10.49
N VAL A 32 8.14 -24.67 10.17
CA VAL A 32 9.61 -24.81 10.21
C VAL A 32 10.22 -24.04 9.02
N ALA A 33 9.72 -24.26 7.82
CA ALA A 33 10.18 -23.55 6.62
C ALA A 33 9.95 -22.03 6.74
N ILE A 34 8.81 -21.59 7.30
CA ILE A 34 8.59 -20.19 7.62
C ILE A 34 9.61 -19.67 8.64
N SER A 35 9.94 -20.48 9.66
CA SER A 35 10.94 -20.14 10.69
C SER A 35 12.33 -19.93 10.07
N GLU A 36 12.74 -20.82 9.18
CA GLU A 36 14.02 -20.73 8.46
C GLU A 36 14.07 -19.49 7.54
N ALA A 37 13.00 -19.22 6.80
CA ALA A 37 12.93 -18.09 5.88
C ALA A 37 12.82 -16.72 6.59
N SER A 38 12.20 -16.68 7.77
CA SER A 38 11.89 -15.42 8.48
C SER A 38 12.80 -15.13 9.67
N GLY A 39 13.49 -16.15 10.21
CA GLY A 39 14.22 -16.08 11.47
C GLY A 39 13.31 -16.07 12.72
N TRP A 40 11.99 -16.24 12.58
CA TRP A 40 11.08 -16.26 13.73
C TRP A 40 11.01 -17.64 14.35
N LYS A 41 10.73 -17.69 15.67
CA LYS A 41 10.52 -18.97 16.36
C LYS A 41 9.26 -19.65 15.81
N SER A 42 9.33 -20.95 15.51
CA SER A 42 8.20 -21.73 14.99
C SER A 42 6.98 -21.77 15.93
N SER A 43 7.20 -21.61 17.24
CA SER A 43 6.12 -21.46 18.22
C SER A 43 5.34 -20.15 18.05
N LEU A 44 6.03 -19.04 17.75
CA LEU A 44 5.43 -17.75 17.49
C LEU A 44 4.60 -17.78 16.18
N ILE A 45 5.15 -18.43 15.14
CA ILE A 45 4.44 -18.61 13.86
C ILE A 45 3.15 -19.39 14.08
N ARG A 46 3.20 -20.51 14.80
CA ARG A 46 1.99 -21.30 15.12
C ARG A 46 0.96 -20.51 15.91
N HIS A 47 1.40 -19.70 16.87
CA HIS A 47 0.51 -18.81 17.62
C HIS A 47 -0.15 -17.77 16.69
N ASP A 48 0.63 -17.13 15.83
CA ASP A 48 0.11 -16.15 14.89
C ASP A 48 -0.87 -16.78 13.88
N LEU A 49 -0.58 -17.99 13.39
CA LEU A 49 -1.47 -18.73 12.49
C LEU A 49 -2.76 -19.19 13.21
N TRP A 50 -2.66 -19.51 14.50
CA TRP A 50 -3.83 -19.82 15.33
C TRP A 50 -4.79 -18.61 15.41
N LEU A 51 -4.28 -17.38 15.52
CA LEU A 51 -5.10 -16.17 15.50
C LEU A 51 -5.88 -15.99 14.19
N LEU A 52 -5.39 -16.57 13.09
CA LEU A 52 -6.07 -16.60 11.78
C LEU A 52 -7.08 -17.74 11.63
N GLY A 53 -7.27 -18.58 12.67
CA GLY A 53 -8.15 -19.72 12.62
C GLY A 53 -7.52 -21.01 12.09
N PHE A 54 -6.21 -21.03 11.81
CA PHE A 54 -5.48 -22.26 11.46
C PHE A 54 -5.17 -23.10 12.71
N ASN A 55 -6.22 -23.65 13.31
CA ASN A 55 -6.15 -24.41 14.57
C ASN A 55 -5.69 -25.85 14.38
N LYS A 56 -5.69 -26.34 13.16
CA LYS A 56 -5.28 -27.71 12.87
C LYS A 56 -3.79 -27.70 12.58
N GLY A 57 -3.00 -28.20 13.53
CA GLY A 57 -1.60 -28.54 13.33
C GLY A 57 -1.53 -29.61 12.24
N VAL A 58 -1.34 -29.19 11.00
CA VAL A 58 -1.23 -30.09 9.88
C VAL A 58 0.20 -30.57 9.88
N SER A 59 0.43 -31.83 10.19
CA SER A 59 1.76 -32.46 10.05
C SER A 59 2.36 -32.29 8.65
N ASN A 60 1.52 -31.97 7.64
CA ASN A 60 1.89 -31.79 6.24
C ASN A 60 2.00 -30.32 5.76
N GLY A 61 2.02 -29.34 6.68
CA GLY A 61 2.11 -27.92 6.32
C GLY A 61 0.76 -27.28 5.94
N TYR A 62 0.82 -26.00 5.59
CA TYR A 62 -0.31 -25.15 5.23
C TYR A 62 -0.35 -24.96 3.72
N TYR A 63 -1.54 -24.98 3.12
CA TYR A 63 -1.69 -24.59 1.71
C TYR A 63 -1.47 -23.08 1.58
N ILE A 64 -0.61 -22.68 0.67
CA ILE A 64 -0.22 -21.27 0.50
C ILE A 64 -1.41 -20.42 0.11
N GLU A 65 -2.25 -20.87 -0.81
CA GLU A 65 -3.44 -20.14 -1.25
C GLU A 65 -4.42 -19.83 -0.09
N GLU A 66 -4.69 -20.83 0.77
CA GLU A 66 -5.57 -20.67 1.93
C GLU A 66 -4.95 -19.70 2.95
N LEU A 67 -3.64 -19.84 3.17
CA LEU A 67 -2.90 -19.00 4.10
C LEU A 67 -2.84 -17.55 3.62
N GLU A 68 -2.57 -17.32 2.33
CA GLU A 68 -2.60 -16.00 1.74
C GLU A 68 -3.98 -15.34 1.83
N GLN A 69 -5.05 -16.07 1.53
CA GLN A 69 -6.41 -15.54 1.63
C GLN A 69 -6.75 -15.13 3.07
N ALA A 70 -6.39 -15.96 4.04
CA ALA A 70 -6.62 -15.65 5.45
C ALA A 70 -5.81 -14.44 5.92
N LEU A 71 -4.54 -14.34 5.51
CA LEU A 71 -3.68 -13.19 5.81
C LEU A 71 -4.24 -11.90 5.17
N LYS A 72 -4.62 -11.96 3.88
CA LYS A 72 -5.22 -10.83 3.17
C LYS A 72 -6.51 -10.36 3.85
N SER A 73 -7.38 -11.29 4.22
CA SER A 73 -8.61 -10.99 4.94
C SER A 73 -8.33 -10.35 6.30
N ALA A 74 -7.41 -10.90 7.09
CA ALA A 74 -7.05 -10.36 8.41
C ALA A 74 -6.38 -8.98 8.36
N LEU A 75 -5.67 -8.69 7.27
CA LEU A 75 -5.04 -7.39 7.02
C LEU A 75 -5.98 -6.38 6.35
N ASN A 76 -7.21 -6.78 6.00
CA ASN A 76 -8.14 -6.02 5.16
C ASN A 76 -7.55 -5.66 3.79
N ILE A 77 -6.82 -6.61 3.19
CA ILE A 77 -6.23 -6.49 1.86
C ILE A 77 -7.12 -7.30 0.91
N SER A 78 -7.99 -6.63 0.15
CA SER A 78 -8.82 -7.29 -0.89
C SER A 78 -8.11 -7.18 -2.23
N PHE A 79 -7.68 -8.32 -2.79
CA PHE A 79 -7.29 -8.44 -4.20
C PHE A 79 -8.30 -9.33 -4.90
N GLU A 80 -9.08 -8.79 -5.80
CA GLU A 80 -9.77 -9.59 -6.79
C GLU A 80 -8.80 -9.93 -7.93
N LYS A 81 -8.37 -11.18 -7.99
CA LYS A 81 -7.43 -11.70 -9.01
C LYS A 81 -8.00 -11.77 -10.43
N ASP A 82 -9.29 -11.49 -10.63
CA ASP A 82 -9.98 -11.86 -11.87
C ASP A 82 -10.09 -10.79 -12.97
N THR A 83 -9.56 -9.56 -12.75
CA THR A 83 -9.76 -8.48 -13.73
C THR A 83 -8.57 -8.27 -14.68
N PHE A 84 -7.36 -8.79 -14.37
CA PHE A 84 -6.18 -8.55 -15.20
C PHE A 84 -6.03 -9.48 -16.42
N ALA A 85 -6.76 -10.60 -16.49
CA ALA A 85 -6.66 -11.54 -17.61
C ALA A 85 -7.56 -11.19 -18.82
N ARG A 86 -8.40 -10.15 -18.72
CA ARG A 86 -9.37 -9.80 -19.79
C ARG A 86 -9.05 -8.57 -20.62
N THR A 87 -8.01 -7.79 -20.28
CA THR A 87 -7.72 -6.53 -20.99
C THR A 87 -6.63 -6.63 -22.07
N SER A 88 -5.97 -7.79 -22.20
CA SER A 88 -4.91 -7.99 -23.21
C SER A 88 -5.33 -8.73 -24.48
N SER A 89 -6.61 -9.06 -24.68
CA SER A 89 -7.05 -9.86 -25.83
C SER A 89 -8.18 -9.26 -26.68
N GLN A 90 -8.44 -7.96 -26.61
CA GLN A 90 -9.36 -7.32 -27.56
C GLN A 90 -8.86 -5.94 -28.00
N LYS A 91 -7.91 -5.96 -28.91
CA LYS A 91 -7.72 -4.90 -29.88
C LYS A 91 -7.49 -5.56 -31.22
N GLU A 92 -8.57 -5.81 -31.93
CA GLU A 92 -8.67 -5.73 -33.37
C GLU A 92 -10.11 -5.91 -33.86
N SER A 93 -10.47 -4.99 -34.76
CA SER A 93 -11.57 -5.01 -35.74
C SER A 93 -13.01 -4.70 -35.28
N ASN A 94 -13.47 -3.61 -35.70
CA ASN A 94 -14.47 -3.23 -36.68
C ASN A 94 -15.40 -2.09 -36.28
N VAL A 95 -15.21 -1.02 -37.00
CA VAL A 95 -16.12 0.13 -37.15
C VAL A 95 -17.42 -0.35 -37.83
N ALA A 96 -18.57 -0.08 -37.23
CA ALA A 96 -19.82 0.10 -37.94
C ALA A 96 -20.74 1.04 -37.15
N TYR A 97 -21.06 2.16 -37.78
CA TYR A 97 -22.07 3.13 -37.38
C TYR A 97 -23.47 2.51 -37.43
N THR A 98 -24.26 2.68 -36.38
CA THR A 98 -25.71 2.94 -36.50
C THR A 98 -26.20 3.70 -35.27
N SER A 99 -26.83 4.82 -35.54
CA SER A 99 -27.63 5.64 -34.63
C SER A 99 -28.86 4.88 -34.16
N ASP A 100 -29.16 4.86 -32.87
CA ASP A 100 -30.50 5.23 -32.38
C ASP A 100 -30.53 5.42 -30.85
N SER A 101 -31.28 6.42 -30.49
CA SER A 101 -31.58 6.95 -29.18
C SER A 101 -32.46 6.02 -28.35
N SER A 102 -32.07 5.74 -27.09
CA SER A 102 -33.04 5.69 -25.99
C SER A 102 -32.33 5.68 -24.62
N THR A 103 -32.64 6.67 -23.83
CA THR A 103 -32.32 6.90 -22.43
C THR A 103 -32.59 5.68 -21.56
N ALA A 104 -31.54 5.16 -20.91
CA ALA A 104 -31.68 4.42 -19.67
C ALA A 104 -30.60 4.92 -18.70
N THR A 105 -31.03 5.73 -17.76
CA THR A 105 -30.24 6.15 -16.60
C THR A 105 -29.99 4.95 -15.72
N VAL A 106 -28.86 4.28 -15.93
CA VAL A 106 -28.35 3.31 -14.99
C VAL A 106 -27.46 4.05 -14.03
N GLY A 107 -27.89 4.13 -12.76
CA GLY A 107 -27.15 4.75 -11.69
C GLY A 107 -25.73 4.15 -11.62
N SER A 108 -24.73 4.98 -11.86
CA SER A 108 -23.34 4.65 -11.61
C SER A 108 -23.12 4.57 -10.10
N ALA A 109 -23.32 3.38 -9.53
CA ALA A 109 -22.66 3.05 -8.29
C ALA A 109 -21.16 3.13 -8.60
N SER A 110 -20.49 4.16 -8.07
CA SER A 110 -19.04 4.33 -8.17
C SER A 110 -18.39 3.07 -7.60
N ALA A 111 -17.79 2.24 -8.47
CA ALA A 111 -16.91 1.18 -8.04
C ALA A 111 -15.81 1.85 -7.21
N GLU A 112 -15.85 1.68 -5.89
CA GLU A 112 -14.78 2.15 -5.02
C GLU A 112 -13.51 1.46 -5.47
N SER A 113 -12.50 2.24 -5.85
CA SER A 113 -11.21 1.72 -6.27
C SER A 113 -10.67 0.79 -5.18
N ILE A 114 -10.37 -0.45 -5.55
CA ILE A 114 -9.84 -1.49 -4.67
C ILE A 114 -8.48 -1.04 -4.09
N PHE A 115 -7.78 -0.15 -4.81
CA PHE A 115 -6.48 0.36 -4.42
C PHE A 115 -6.58 1.51 -3.42
N LYS A 116 -5.67 1.50 -2.45
CA LYS A 116 -5.47 2.58 -1.47
C LYS A 116 -4.54 3.62 -2.07
N LYS A 117 -5.09 4.79 -2.39
CA LYS A 117 -4.35 5.86 -3.04
C LYS A 117 -3.34 6.52 -2.12
N VAL A 118 -2.13 6.69 -2.62
CA VAL A 118 -0.97 7.24 -1.92
C VAL A 118 -0.42 8.41 -2.70
N CYS A 119 0.08 9.44 -2.02
CA CYS A 119 0.90 10.49 -2.63
C CYS A 119 2.30 10.54 -2.02
N ILE A 120 3.24 11.10 -2.77
CA ILE A 120 4.58 11.43 -2.30
C ILE A 120 4.64 12.93 -2.05
N ALA A 121 5.02 13.35 -0.85
CA ALA A 121 5.23 14.75 -0.50
C ALA A 121 6.73 15.03 -0.29
N GLY A 122 7.31 15.76 -1.23
CA GLY A 122 8.73 16.03 -1.37
C GLY A 122 9.38 15.14 -2.44
N LEU A 123 9.80 15.74 -3.55
CA LEU A 123 10.46 15.06 -4.67
C LEU A 123 11.98 15.33 -4.69
N GLY A 124 12.58 15.39 -3.49
CA GLY A 124 14.03 15.40 -3.32
C GLY A 124 14.66 14.08 -3.75
N ARG A 125 15.92 13.82 -3.39
CA ARG A 125 16.63 12.57 -3.78
C ARG A 125 15.85 11.32 -3.38
N LEU A 126 15.33 11.28 -2.16
CA LEU A 126 14.59 10.12 -1.64
C LEU A 126 13.21 10.01 -2.29
N GLY A 127 12.44 11.10 -2.36
CA GLY A 127 11.12 11.09 -3.00
C GLY A 127 11.19 10.76 -4.49
N ALA A 128 12.21 11.28 -5.19
CA ALA A 128 12.42 10.96 -6.61
C ALA A 128 12.73 9.48 -6.85
N SER A 129 13.43 8.80 -5.93
CA SER A 129 13.70 7.36 -6.04
C SER A 129 12.44 6.48 -5.86
N LEU A 130 11.36 7.05 -5.33
CA LEU A 130 10.07 6.35 -5.15
C LEU A 130 9.11 6.56 -6.33
N LEU A 131 9.52 7.30 -7.38
CA LEU A 131 8.68 7.53 -8.56
C LEU A 131 8.55 6.29 -9.45
N ASP A 132 9.36 5.26 -9.21
CA ASP A 132 9.25 3.99 -9.90
C ASP A 132 8.09 3.16 -9.30
N GLN A 133 7.04 2.93 -10.10
CA GLN A 133 5.87 2.16 -9.68
C GLN A 133 6.16 0.69 -9.39
N ASN A 134 7.25 0.14 -9.93
CA ASN A 134 7.61 -1.27 -9.70
C ASN A 134 7.78 -1.60 -8.21
N LEU A 135 8.10 -0.59 -7.38
CA LEU A 135 8.17 -0.76 -5.92
C LEU A 135 6.82 -1.13 -5.28
N PHE A 136 5.70 -0.84 -5.95
CA PHE A 136 4.35 -1.04 -5.44
C PHE A 136 3.59 -2.13 -6.19
N GLU A 137 4.25 -2.81 -7.15
CA GLU A 137 3.68 -3.99 -7.81
C GLU A 137 3.28 -5.04 -6.78
N ASN A 138 2.12 -5.66 -7.00
CA ASN A 138 1.52 -6.63 -6.08
C ASN A 138 1.16 -6.09 -4.68
N SER A 139 1.01 -4.78 -4.53
CA SER A 139 0.48 -4.15 -3.32
C SER A 139 -0.94 -3.63 -3.51
N VAL A 140 -1.64 -3.37 -2.40
CA VAL A 140 -2.95 -2.67 -2.42
C VAL A 140 -2.80 -1.15 -2.52
N PHE A 141 -1.56 -0.66 -2.58
CA PHE A 141 -1.28 0.77 -2.63
C PHE A 141 -0.91 1.18 -4.05
N GLU A 142 -1.49 2.28 -4.49
CA GLU A 142 -1.24 2.92 -5.77
C GLU A 142 -0.74 4.34 -5.53
N ILE A 143 0.44 4.67 -6.04
CA ILE A 143 0.90 6.06 -6.04
C ILE A 143 0.22 6.78 -7.18
N CYS A 144 -0.57 7.80 -6.87
CA CYS A 144 -1.35 8.55 -7.85
C CYS A 144 -0.97 10.02 -7.97
N ALA A 145 -0.10 10.55 -7.09
CA ALA A 145 0.38 11.92 -7.16
C ALA A 145 1.73 12.10 -6.46
N GLY A 146 2.54 13.01 -6.97
CA GLY A 146 3.75 13.52 -6.31
C GLY A 146 3.69 15.04 -6.17
N PHE A 147 4.18 15.57 -5.04
CA PHE A 147 4.16 17.01 -4.75
C PHE A 147 5.55 17.53 -4.37
N ASP A 148 5.94 18.66 -4.92
CA ASP A 148 7.14 19.39 -4.50
C ASP A 148 6.89 20.92 -4.50
N SER A 149 7.58 21.62 -3.61
CA SER A 149 7.59 23.10 -3.59
C SER A 149 8.42 23.68 -4.72
N ASN A 150 9.37 22.92 -5.25
CA ASN A 150 10.20 23.32 -6.38
C ASN A 150 9.53 22.91 -7.70
N VAL A 151 8.96 23.87 -8.40
CA VAL A 151 8.26 23.66 -9.68
C VAL A 151 9.18 23.04 -10.74
N ASN A 152 10.45 23.41 -10.78
CA ASN A 152 11.40 22.85 -11.75
C ASN A 152 11.56 21.33 -11.56
N ARG A 153 11.49 20.81 -10.32
CA ARG A 153 11.52 19.36 -10.08
C ARG A 153 10.29 18.67 -10.64
N VAL A 154 9.13 19.30 -10.49
CA VAL A 154 7.86 18.77 -11.00
C VAL A 154 7.89 18.66 -12.53
N GLU A 155 8.53 19.61 -13.22
CA GLU A 155 8.63 19.64 -14.69
C GLU A 155 9.70 18.69 -15.24
N ILE A 156 10.82 18.52 -14.54
CA ILE A 156 11.99 17.76 -15.04
C ILE A 156 11.87 16.26 -14.70
N LEU A 157 11.30 15.91 -13.52
CA LEU A 157 11.21 14.52 -13.10
C LEU A 157 10.22 13.74 -13.97
N ARG A 158 10.63 12.55 -14.37
CA ARG A 158 9.76 11.60 -15.08
C ARG A 158 9.08 10.68 -14.10
N SER A 159 7.80 10.51 -14.30
CA SER A 159 6.96 9.62 -13.48
C SER A 159 5.85 9.02 -14.33
N THR A 160 5.34 7.86 -13.92
CA THR A 160 4.17 7.21 -14.53
C THR A 160 2.85 7.78 -14.02
N PHE A 161 2.89 8.59 -12.96
CA PHE A 161 1.75 9.30 -12.37
C PHE A 161 2.03 10.82 -12.35
N PRO A 162 0.99 11.65 -12.26
CA PRO A 162 1.14 13.11 -12.30
C PRO A 162 1.95 13.67 -11.12
N LEU A 163 2.80 14.64 -11.42
CA LEU A 163 3.53 15.45 -10.44
C LEU A 163 2.93 16.85 -10.40
N TYR A 164 2.80 17.43 -9.22
CA TYR A 164 2.13 18.72 -9.01
C TYR A 164 2.97 19.64 -8.12
N PRO A 165 2.88 20.96 -8.34
CA PRO A 165 3.36 21.92 -7.37
C PRO A 165 2.67 21.73 -6.02
N ALA A 166 3.40 21.93 -4.92
CA ALA A 166 2.83 21.79 -3.57
C ALA A 166 1.62 22.72 -3.35
N SER A 167 1.47 23.81 -4.10
CA SER A 167 0.30 24.70 -4.06
C SER A 167 -1.02 23.98 -4.40
N GLU A 168 -1.00 22.97 -5.25
CA GLU A 168 -2.18 22.24 -5.72
C GLU A 168 -2.54 21.03 -4.84
N MET A 169 -1.72 20.72 -3.84
CA MET A 169 -1.84 19.53 -3.00
C MET A 169 -3.23 19.34 -2.42
N ASP A 170 -3.81 20.39 -1.81
CA ASP A 170 -5.09 20.30 -1.13
C ASP A 170 -6.24 19.97 -2.09
N PHE A 171 -6.18 20.50 -3.30
CA PHE A 171 -7.15 20.23 -4.36
C PHE A 171 -7.01 18.81 -4.90
N VAL A 172 -5.78 18.40 -5.24
CA VAL A 172 -5.51 17.08 -5.83
C VAL A 172 -5.82 15.96 -4.85
N ILE A 173 -5.42 16.08 -3.57
CA ILE A 173 -5.71 15.08 -2.55
C ILE A 173 -7.22 14.84 -2.42
N LYS A 174 -8.02 15.90 -2.40
CA LYS A 174 -9.49 15.80 -2.30
C LYS A 174 -10.10 15.22 -3.57
N ARG A 175 -9.70 15.73 -4.74
CA ARG A 175 -10.19 15.24 -6.04
C ARG A 175 -9.94 13.77 -6.25
N GLU A 176 -8.71 13.33 -5.98
CA GLU A 176 -8.29 11.94 -6.17
C GLU A 176 -8.65 11.03 -4.99
N LYS A 177 -9.21 11.57 -3.89
CA LYS A 177 -9.55 10.83 -2.66
C LYS A 177 -8.32 10.09 -2.09
N ILE A 178 -7.19 10.77 -2.00
CA ILE A 178 -5.94 10.22 -1.47
C ILE A 178 -6.03 10.16 0.06
N ASN A 179 -5.73 9.01 0.65
CA ASN A 179 -5.81 8.80 2.10
C ASN A 179 -4.44 8.63 2.76
N PHE A 180 -3.40 8.31 1.99
CA PHE A 180 -2.07 8.01 2.50
C PHE A 180 -1.02 8.89 1.84
N ALA A 181 0.04 9.23 2.60
CA ALA A 181 1.15 10.01 2.10
C ALA A 181 2.49 9.41 2.53
N ILE A 182 3.48 9.48 1.65
CA ILE A 182 4.90 9.25 1.97
C ILE A 182 5.56 10.63 2.07
N LEU A 183 6.05 10.96 3.26
CA LEU A 183 6.66 12.25 3.56
C LEU A 183 8.18 12.15 3.46
N THR A 184 8.76 12.85 2.47
CA THR A 184 10.18 12.81 2.13
C THR A 184 10.78 14.22 1.97
N VAL A 185 10.20 15.20 2.66
CA VAL A 185 10.72 16.59 2.67
C VAL A 185 11.92 16.74 3.61
N ALA A 186 12.56 17.90 3.60
CA ALA A 186 13.61 18.23 4.59
C ALA A 186 13.02 18.32 6.00
N ASP A 187 13.83 17.97 7.02
CA ASP A 187 13.40 17.91 8.43
C ASP A 187 12.73 19.22 8.89
N LYS A 188 13.27 20.37 8.48
CA LYS A 188 12.72 21.69 8.82
C LYS A 188 11.29 21.93 8.32
N ASP A 189 10.88 21.25 7.26
CA ASP A 189 9.60 21.41 6.60
C ASP A 189 8.62 20.28 6.98
N ALA A 190 9.10 19.24 7.67
CA ALA A 190 8.36 18.00 7.92
C ALA A 190 7.02 18.22 8.63
N GLN A 191 7.03 18.97 9.75
CA GLN A 191 5.80 19.20 10.52
C GLN A 191 4.80 20.09 9.77
N ILE A 192 5.29 21.10 9.05
CA ILE A 192 4.44 22.00 8.26
C ILE A 192 3.75 21.21 7.15
N MET A 193 4.50 20.36 6.45
CA MET A 193 3.97 19.55 5.37
C MET A 193 3.00 18.48 5.91
N ALA A 194 3.30 17.83 7.02
CA ALA A 194 2.41 16.89 7.68
C ALA A 194 1.06 17.54 8.05
N ASN A 195 1.09 18.72 8.66
CA ASN A 195 -0.13 19.45 9.02
C ASN A 195 -0.98 19.79 7.78
N ARG A 196 -0.32 20.13 6.69
CA ARG A 196 -1.00 20.43 5.43
C ARG A 196 -1.64 19.18 4.81
N LEU A 197 -0.92 18.06 4.78
CA LEU A 197 -1.44 16.77 4.32
C LEU A 197 -2.68 16.35 5.12
N ILE A 198 -2.62 16.47 6.46
CA ILE A 198 -3.74 16.14 7.35
C ILE A 198 -4.96 17.04 7.08
N LYS A 199 -4.73 18.34 6.91
CA LYS A 199 -5.82 19.28 6.56
C LYS A 199 -6.46 18.96 5.22
N ALA A 200 -5.69 18.44 4.26
CA ALA A 200 -6.18 18.01 2.96
C ALA A 200 -6.99 16.71 3.01
N GLY A 201 -6.88 15.90 4.08
CA GLY A 201 -7.65 14.68 4.28
C GLY A 201 -6.83 13.40 4.43
N ILE A 202 -5.49 13.50 4.50
CA ILE A 202 -4.62 12.35 4.72
C ILE A 202 -4.82 11.79 6.13
N SER A 203 -5.05 10.49 6.23
CA SER A 203 -5.26 9.76 7.48
C SER A 203 -4.10 8.82 7.86
N GLY A 204 -3.15 8.59 6.94
CA GLY A 204 -1.96 7.79 7.19
C GLY A 204 -0.72 8.37 6.55
N ILE A 205 0.37 8.50 7.31
CA ILE A 205 1.65 9.07 6.86
C ILE A 205 2.78 8.08 7.12
N VAL A 206 3.52 7.74 6.08
CA VAL A 206 4.84 7.13 6.20
C VAL A 206 5.85 8.27 6.27
N ASN A 207 6.41 8.50 7.45
CA ASN A 207 7.37 9.58 7.68
C ASN A 207 8.79 9.06 7.48
N MET A 208 9.46 9.55 6.45
CA MET A 208 10.85 9.23 6.13
C MET A 208 11.82 10.35 6.53
N THR A 209 11.36 11.34 7.29
CA THR A 209 12.21 12.40 7.91
C THR A 209 12.69 11.95 9.29
N ASN A 210 13.65 12.65 9.85
CA ASN A 210 14.13 12.38 11.22
C ASN A 210 13.29 13.06 12.32
N VAL A 211 12.22 13.74 11.96
CA VAL A 211 11.36 14.50 12.88
C VAL A 211 10.22 13.61 13.39
N LEU A 212 10.03 13.58 14.70
CA LEU A 212 8.83 12.99 15.29
C LEU A 212 7.65 13.93 15.09
N LEU A 213 6.72 13.53 14.21
CA LEU A 213 5.57 14.34 13.86
C LEU A 213 4.54 14.37 15.00
N LYS A 214 4.04 15.56 15.30
CA LYS A 214 2.88 15.77 16.18
C LYS A 214 1.62 15.76 15.34
N VAL A 215 0.78 14.72 15.53
CA VAL A 215 -0.45 14.53 14.74
C VAL A 215 -1.65 14.24 15.64
N PRO A 216 -2.89 14.50 15.17
CA PRO A 216 -4.10 14.12 15.88
C PRO A 216 -4.21 12.58 16.01
N GLN A 217 -4.97 12.11 17.01
CA GLN A 217 -5.11 10.66 17.30
C GLN A 217 -5.73 9.84 16.15
N ASN A 218 -6.51 10.47 15.30
CA ASN A 218 -7.14 9.82 14.14
C ASN A 218 -6.19 9.66 12.94
N VAL A 219 -4.98 10.22 13.00
CA VAL A 219 -3.96 10.08 11.94
C VAL A 219 -2.91 9.07 12.38
N LYS A 220 -2.65 8.10 11.51
CA LYS A 220 -1.64 7.06 11.75
C LYS A 220 -0.31 7.51 11.14
N VAL A 221 0.77 7.43 11.93
CA VAL A 221 2.13 7.71 11.45
C VAL A 221 3.01 6.48 11.68
N GLU A 222 3.72 6.08 10.63
CA GLU A 222 4.80 5.11 10.72
C GLU A 222 6.11 5.83 10.39
N ASN A 223 7.07 5.79 11.32
CA ASN A 223 8.37 6.44 11.14
C ASN A 223 9.38 5.44 10.57
N LEU A 224 9.96 5.76 9.43
CA LEU A 224 10.99 4.98 8.76
C LEU A 224 12.32 5.76 8.78
N SER A 225 13.14 5.53 9.80
CA SER A 225 14.47 6.11 9.89
C SER A 225 15.52 5.00 9.80
N ILE A 226 16.39 5.08 8.79
CA ILE A 226 17.52 4.15 8.61
C ILE A 226 18.46 4.23 9.82
N ILE A 227 18.68 5.43 10.37
CA ILE A 227 19.55 5.63 11.54
C ILE A 227 18.95 4.94 12.76
N THR A 228 17.65 5.09 12.98
CA THR A 228 16.96 4.40 14.08
C THR A 228 17.03 2.89 13.92
N ALA A 229 16.85 2.39 12.68
CA ALA A 229 16.95 0.97 12.40
C ALA A 229 18.37 0.43 12.67
N LEU A 230 19.41 1.18 12.28
CA LEU A 230 20.80 0.79 12.56
C LEU A 230 21.11 0.81 14.06
N ASN A 231 20.63 1.81 14.81
CA ASN A 231 20.83 1.87 16.26
C ASN A 231 20.18 0.71 17.02
N LEU A 232 19.14 0.08 16.46
CA LEU A 232 18.52 -1.11 17.04
C LEU A 232 19.34 -2.40 16.83
N LEU A 233 20.40 -2.35 16.01
CA LEU A 233 21.32 -3.47 15.78
C LEU A 233 22.55 -3.43 16.70
N LEU A 234 22.73 -2.36 17.44
CA LEU A 234 23.83 -2.20 18.43
C LEU A 234 23.41 -2.75 19.79
#